data_b1712592c26062b65d44193d3c4d10dd
#
_entry.id   b1712592c26062b65d44193d3c4d10dd
#
_cell.length_a   1.000
_cell.length_b   1.000
_cell.length_c   1.000
_cell.angle_alpha   90.00
_cell.angle_beta   90.00
_cell.angle_gamma   90.00
#
_symmetry.space_group_name_H-M   'P 1'
#
loop_
_entity.id
_entity.type
_entity.pdbx_description
1 polymer ?
#
loop_
_entity_poly.entity_id
_entity_poly.type
_entity_poly.pdbx_seq_one_letter_code
_entity_poly.pdbx_strand_id
1 'polypeptide(L)'
;MLNEILAQDPNNAFARYGLALEYSNSGKLDHALAEFEKLLSSNPDYAAGYFMAAQTLMKSDRRDEARAMLENGIAAAQRKGDGHAASEMREMLEEIGAEQ
;
A
#
# COMPACT_ATOMS: atom_id res chain seq x y z
N MET A 1 8.91 12.92 -13.56
CA MET A 1 10.11 12.14 -13.21
C MET A 1 9.82 10.64 -13.00
N LEU A 2 8.91 10.29 -12.09
CA LEU A 2 8.57 8.86 -11.87
C LEU A 2 7.96 8.21 -13.12
N ASN A 3 7.13 8.93 -13.86
CA ASN A 3 6.55 8.41 -15.10
C ASN A 3 7.62 8.10 -16.15
N GLU A 4 8.69 8.88 -16.19
CA GLU A 4 9.80 8.62 -17.12
C GLU A 4 10.54 7.36 -16.77
N ILE A 5 10.77 7.12 -15.48
CA ILE A 5 11.42 5.91 -15.00
C ILE A 5 10.55 4.70 -15.36
N LEU A 6 9.24 4.79 -15.13
CA LEU A 6 8.32 3.68 -15.41
C LEU A 6 8.13 3.45 -16.92
N ALA A 7 8.31 4.48 -17.74
CA ALA A 7 8.27 4.31 -19.19
C ALA A 7 9.43 3.44 -19.67
N GLN A 8 10.61 3.58 -19.05
CA GLN A 8 11.79 2.81 -19.38
C GLN A 8 11.85 1.46 -18.66
N ASP A 9 11.32 1.42 -17.43
CA ASP A 9 11.32 0.23 -16.59
C ASP A 9 9.95 0.11 -15.91
N PRO A 10 8.96 -0.48 -16.61
CA PRO A 10 7.59 -0.59 -16.07
C PRO A 10 7.48 -1.41 -14.80
N ASN A 11 8.49 -2.22 -14.49
CA ASN A 11 8.49 -3.08 -13.31
C ASN A 11 9.30 -2.50 -12.16
N ASN A 12 9.70 -1.24 -12.24
CA ASN A 12 10.43 -0.58 -11.16
C ASN A 12 9.51 -0.35 -9.96
N ALA A 13 9.62 -1.22 -8.96
CA ALA A 13 8.75 -1.20 -7.79
C ALA A 13 8.86 0.12 -7.02
N PHE A 14 10.09 0.60 -6.80
CA PHE A 14 10.31 1.82 -6.04
C PHE A 14 9.68 3.04 -6.73
N ALA A 15 9.83 3.14 -8.05
CA ALA A 15 9.26 4.25 -8.82
C ALA A 15 7.73 4.19 -8.79
N ARG A 16 7.14 3.01 -8.91
CA ARG A 16 5.68 2.86 -8.87
C ARG A 16 5.13 3.19 -7.48
N TYR A 17 5.84 2.76 -6.44
CA TYR A 17 5.49 3.12 -5.07
C TYR A 17 5.50 4.65 -4.91
N GLY A 18 6.55 5.31 -5.39
CA GLY A 18 6.64 6.77 -5.33
C GLY A 18 5.52 7.47 -6.08
N LEU A 19 5.15 6.95 -7.26
CA LEU A 19 4.05 7.51 -8.04
C LEU A 19 2.72 7.36 -7.30
N ALA A 20 2.49 6.20 -6.70
CA ALA A 20 1.28 5.98 -5.90
C ALA A 20 1.19 6.96 -4.74
N LEU A 21 2.32 7.21 -4.06
CA LEU A 21 2.36 8.17 -2.95
C LEU A 21 2.07 9.60 -3.42
N GLU A 22 2.59 9.99 -4.58
CA GLU A 22 2.30 11.31 -5.14
C GLU A 22 0.80 11.48 -5.40
N TYR A 23 0.17 10.48 -5.98
CA TYR A 23 -1.27 10.52 -6.23
C TYR A 23 -2.05 10.60 -4.90
N SER A 24 -1.67 9.78 -3.92
CA SER A 24 -2.34 9.79 -2.63
C SER A 24 -2.22 11.14 -1.94
N ASN A 25 -1.04 11.74 -1.97
CA ASN A 25 -0.80 13.03 -1.33
C ASN A 25 -1.50 14.18 -2.06
N SER A 26 -1.76 14.01 -3.35
CA SER A 26 -2.48 15.01 -4.16
C SER A 26 -4.00 14.84 -4.11
N GLY A 27 -4.49 13.88 -3.34
CA GLY A 27 -5.93 13.61 -3.24
C GLY A 27 -6.49 12.81 -4.40
N LYS A 28 -5.65 12.33 -5.31
CA LYS A 28 -6.07 11.49 -6.43
C LYS A 28 -6.08 10.02 -5.99
N LEU A 29 -7.04 9.71 -5.11
CA LEU A 29 -7.03 8.43 -4.39
C LEU A 29 -7.25 7.22 -5.30
N ASP A 30 -8.14 7.34 -6.29
CA ASP A 30 -8.37 6.23 -7.22
C ASP A 30 -7.15 5.94 -8.08
N HIS A 31 -6.43 6.98 -8.49
CA HIS A 31 -5.17 6.80 -9.23
C HIS A 31 -4.11 6.14 -8.37
N ALA A 32 -4.03 6.56 -7.09
CA ALA A 32 -3.09 5.96 -6.15
C ALA A 32 -3.39 4.47 -5.97
N LEU A 33 -4.65 4.11 -5.77
CA LEU A 33 -5.03 2.71 -5.57
C LEU A 33 -4.70 1.86 -6.78
N ALA A 34 -4.91 2.38 -7.99
CA ALA A 34 -4.56 1.66 -9.22
C ALA A 34 -3.06 1.37 -9.28
N GLU A 35 -2.22 2.35 -8.89
CA GLU A 35 -0.77 2.14 -8.87
C GLU A 35 -0.35 1.16 -7.79
N PHE A 36 -0.97 1.20 -6.61
CA PHE A 36 -0.71 0.22 -5.56
C PHE A 36 -1.08 -1.19 -6.02
N GLU A 37 -2.20 -1.36 -6.71
CA GLU A 37 -2.60 -2.67 -7.24
C GLU A 37 -1.54 -3.24 -8.17
N LYS A 38 -1.05 -2.42 -9.11
CA LYS A 38 0.00 -2.85 -10.04
C LYS A 38 1.28 -3.21 -9.29
N LEU A 39 1.64 -2.39 -8.30
CA LEU A 39 2.82 -2.63 -7.47
C LEU A 39 2.74 -3.99 -6.77
N LEU A 40 1.62 -4.24 -6.11
CA LEU A 40 1.46 -5.44 -5.28
C LEU A 40 1.25 -6.70 -6.12
N SER A 41 0.67 -6.58 -7.31
CA SER A 41 0.56 -7.70 -8.24
C SER A 41 1.93 -8.19 -8.70
N SER A 42 2.85 -7.25 -8.95
CA SER A 42 4.20 -7.59 -9.40
C SER A 42 5.16 -7.87 -8.24
N ASN A 43 4.86 -7.34 -7.05
CA ASN A 43 5.73 -7.42 -5.88
C ASN A 43 4.89 -7.76 -4.65
N PRO A 44 4.41 -9.01 -4.53
CA PRO A 44 3.46 -9.37 -3.46
C PRO A 44 4.03 -9.29 -2.05
N ASP A 45 5.34 -9.14 -1.90
CA ASP A 45 5.96 -9.00 -0.59
C ASP A 45 6.40 -7.56 -0.27
N TYR A 46 5.93 -6.59 -1.03
CA TYR A 46 6.29 -5.18 -0.83
C TYR A 46 5.48 -4.59 0.33
N ALA A 47 5.95 -4.82 1.55
CA ALA A 47 5.19 -4.51 2.78
C ALA A 47 4.72 -3.05 2.86
N ALA A 48 5.61 -2.09 2.54
CA ALA A 48 5.27 -0.67 2.58
C ALA A 48 4.09 -0.33 1.64
N GLY A 49 3.97 -1.05 0.53
CA GLY A 49 2.88 -0.86 -0.41
C GLY A 49 1.52 -1.18 0.21
N TYR A 50 1.45 -2.27 0.95
CA TYR A 50 0.21 -2.64 1.64
C TYR A 50 -0.18 -1.59 2.69
N PHE A 51 0.79 -1.14 3.47
CA PHE A 51 0.54 -0.15 4.51
C PHE A 51 0.01 1.16 3.93
N MET A 52 0.66 1.67 2.90
CA MET A 52 0.27 2.94 2.28
C MET A 52 -1.03 2.80 1.48
N ALA A 53 -1.26 1.65 0.87
CA ALA A 53 -2.54 1.39 0.20
C ALA A 53 -3.68 1.40 1.21
N ALA A 54 -3.47 0.81 2.39
CA ALA A 54 -4.46 0.82 3.45
C ALA A 54 -4.76 2.24 3.94
N GLN A 55 -3.73 3.06 4.12
CA GLN A 55 -3.93 4.47 4.48
C GLN A 55 -4.75 5.22 3.43
N THR A 56 -4.46 4.97 2.15
CA THR A 56 -5.19 5.57 1.05
C THR A 56 -6.66 5.15 1.06
N LEU A 57 -6.91 3.87 1.32
CA LEU A 57 -8.27 3.35 1.44
C LEU A 57 -9.02 3.99 2.61
N MET A 58 -8.32 4.24 3.72
CA MET A 58 -8.93 4.94 4.87
C MET A 58 -9.30 6.38 4.51
N LYS A 59 -8.47 7.06 3.73
CA LYS A 59 -8.78 8.40 3.24
C LYS A 59 -10.03 8.43 2.38
N SER A 60 -10.32 7.31 1.71
CA SER A 60 -11.51 7.13 0.87
C SER A 60 -12.70 6.57 1.64
N ASP A 61 -12.57 6.40 2.94
CA ASP A 61 -13.57 5.79 3.83
C ASP A 61 -13.95 4.36 3.39
N ARG A 62 -12.98 3.63 2.86
CA ARG A 62 -13.16 2.24 2.41
C ARG A 62 -12.52 1.30 3.44
N ARG A 63 -13.13 1.22 4.62
CA ARG A 63 -12.56 0.55 5.79
C ARG A 63 -12.41 -0.95 5.64
N ASP A 64 -13.39 -1.63 5.05
CA ASP A 64 -13.31 -3.08 4.87
C ASP A 64 -12.18 -3.47 3.93
N GLU A 65 -11.99 -2.69 2.87
CA GLU A 65 -10.89 -2.91 1.94
C GLU A 65 -9.55 -2.62 2.60
N ALA A 66 -9.49 -1.59 3.45
CA ALA A 66 -8.28 -1.26 4.20
C ALA A 66 -7.89 -2.41 5.13
N ARG A 67 -8.88 -3.03 5.80
CA ARG A 67 -8.63 -4.20 6.63
C ARG A 67 -8.03 -5.34 5.86
N ALA A 68 -8.65 -5.69 4.72
CA ALA A 68 -8.16 -6.77 3.89
C ALA A 68 -6.74 -6.48 3.41
N MET A 69 -6.46 -5.24 3.06
CA MET A 69 -5.13 -4.82 2.63
C MET A 69 -4.10 -5.00 3.74
N LEU A 70 -4.46 -4.63 4.97
CA LEU A 70 -3.56 -4.80 6.12
C LEU A 70 -3.33 -6.26 6.46
N GLU A 71 -4.36 -7.09 6.39
CA GLU A 71 -4.21 -8.52 6.64
C GLU A 71 -3.26 -9.17 5.65
N ASN A 72 -3.41 -8.83 4.37
CA ASN A 72 -2.50 -9.30 3.33
C ASN A 72 -1.09 -8.76 3.53
N GLY A 73 -0.98 -7.50 3.96
CA GLY A 73 0.31 -6.88 4.22
C GLY A 73 1.04 -7.51 5.40
N ILE A 74 0.32 -7.87 6.46
CA ILE A 74 0.90 -8.56 7.61
C ILE A 74 1.46 -9.90 7.17
N ALA A 75 0.71 -10.65 6.37
CA ALA A 75 1.18 -11.93 5.84
C ALA A 75 2.44 -11.75 4.99
N ALA A 76 2.47 -10.72 4.15
CA ALA A 76 3.64 -10.41 3.32
C ALA A 76 4.86 -10.07 4.18
N ALA A 77 4.67 -9.24 5.21
CA ALA A 77 5.75 -8.87 6.13
C ALA A 77 6.29 -10.09 6.87
N GLN A 78 5.41 -11.01 7.29
CA GLN A 78 5.81 -12.24 7.95
C GLN A 78 6.63 -13.14 7.03
N ARG A 79 6.24 -13.25 5.75
CA ARG A 79 7.02 -14.03 4.78
C ARG A 79 8.44 -13.50 4.62
N LYS A 80 8.60 -12.17 4.73
CA LYS A 80 9.91 -11.54 4.62
C LYS A 80 10.68 -11.50 5.93
N GLY A 81 10.04 -11.85 7.02
CA GLY A 81 10.64 -11.72 8.35
C GLY A 81 10.73 -10.28 8.82
N ASP A 82 9.87 -9.40 8.29
CA ASP A 82 9.84 -7.98 8.65
C ASP A 82 8.84 -7.76 9.80
N GLY A 83 9.30 -8.02 11.02
CA GLY A 83 8.47 -7.90 12.22
C GLY A 83 8.03 -6.48 12.52
N HIS A 84 8.85 -5.48 12.15
CA HIS A 84 8.51 -4.08 12.35
C HIS A 84 7.32 -3.68 11.48
N ALA A 85 7.35 -4.02 10.21
CA ALA A 85 6.25 -3.72 9.30
C ALA A 85 4.97 -4.45 9.72
N ALA A 86 5.08 -5.72 10.13
CA ALA A 86 3.93 -6.48 10.60
C ALA A 86 3.31 -5.82 11.82
N SER A 87 4.13 -5.35 12.75
CA SER A 87 3.68 -4.69 13.98
C SER A 87 2.94 -3.39 13.69
N GLU A 88 3.48 -2.56 12.81
CA GLU A 88 2.83 -1.31 12.41
C GLU A 88 1.47 -1.57 11.77
N MET A 89 1.38 -2.58 10.92
CA MET A 89 0.11 -2.91 10.25
C MET A 89 -0.91 -3.47 11.22
N ARG A 90 -0.47 -4.24 12.23
CA ARG A 90 -1.38 -4.72 13.28
C ARG A 90 -1.94 -3.56 14.10
N GLU A 91 -1.11 -2.57 14.43
CA GLU A 91 -1.56 -1.39 15.16
C GLU A 91 -2.64 -0.64 14.38
N MET A 92 -2.43 -0.44 13.08
CA MET A 92 -3.40 0.23 12.24
C MET A 92 -4.70 -0.57 12.15
N LEU A 93 -4.59 -1.90 12.07
CA LEU A 93 -5.76 -2.79 12.02
C LEU A 93 -6.58 -2.67 13.32
N GLU A 94 -5.92 -2.58 14.47
CA GLU A 94 -6.58 -2.38 15.75
C GLU A 94 -7.30 -1.02 15.79
N GLU A 95 -6.68 0.02 15.29
CA GLU A 95 -7.27 1.35 15.23
C GLU A 95 -8.55 1.35 14.39
N ILE A 96 -8.54 0.68 13.26
CA ILE A 96 -9.72 0.56 12.39
C ILE A 96 -10.83 -0.17 13.14
N GLY A 97 -10.49 -1.25 13.83
CA GLY A 97 -11.46 -2.00 14.64
C GLY A 97 -12.06 -1.18 15.76
N ALA A 98 -11.25 -0.34 16.41
CA ALA A 98 -11.69 0.49 17.52
C ALA A 98 -12.65 1.61 17.09
N GLU A 99 -12.58 2.04 15.83
CA GLU A 99 -13.45 3.08 15.26
C GLU A 99 -14.86 2.59 14.93
N GLN A 100 -15.07 1.30 14.99
CA GLN A 100 -16.37 0.68 14.72
C GLN A 100 -17.15 0.39 16.02
#